data_0dd97a5da77645ea009dd9f8e3128df8
#
_entry.id   0dd97a5da77645ea009dd9f8e3128df8
#
_cell.length_a   1.000
_cell.length_b   1.000
_cell.length_c   1.000
_cell.angle_alpha   90.00
_cell.angle_beta   90.00
_cell.angle_gamma   90.00
#
_symmetry.space_group_name_H-M   'P 1'
#
loop_
_entity.id
_entity.type
_entity.pdbx_description
1 polymer ?
#
loop_
_entity_poly.entity_id
_entity_poly.type
_entity_poly.pdbx_seq_one_letter_code
_entity_poly.pdbx_strand_id
1 'polypeptide(L)'
;MTFCFITGTVTPAFAETQGVNAKEVTPVILVPGIGSSALYLNPNTDEQTSPISIGNSFIGDVIKSNIIGSTLSACAGMNVNAEKYIERLSSLIAPFTTLACDDDGNSADNIGIDCYWEDPLSNHLEYLDSRNTAEPAVAKGLCDAVGAENVYIFNYDFRLDVVDYAIKLNDFIDNVKAQKNCEKVTLVSASLGTCIVSSYIDMYKDKNDIKRTVFLDGAFQGVSMTRLFQKDFYLDTEVVFNFLNGLAQCYKGSAVDFETIAKWINRFGGTAENLIDFLKVLSNDDNIDSLYTEVLLPIIGNMPSLWECIPYDYFDDCVKAMTDIGWLSTDSGLYTKITRYHAIQGRLAQNLTELQNNGVEVAIVCGYGFPGMPCTSEYNNTTDMLIDTRYASAGAVTADYGDTIAQDVAEKYSDKQHLSDDGMIYSGTCVLPDQTWFCKYVQHMEFVYDTDVNRFISTIATTNAPININSIKEETGYGQFTAVDNDYKLINVEQETK
;
A
#
# COMPACT_ATOMS: atom_id res chain seq x y z
N MET A 1 -10.96 61.43 8.57
CA MET A 1 -11.03 60.45 7.47
C MET A 1 -11.00 59.06 8.10
N THR A 2 -12.18 58.45 8.21
CA THR A 2 -12.38 57.18 8.88
C THR A 2 -12.58 56.16 7.74
N PHE A 3 -11.69 55.20 7.63
CA PHE A 3 -11.84 54.07 6.69
C PHE A 3 -12.57 52.93 7.39
N CYS A 4 -13.79 52.66 6.92
CA CYS A 4 -14.52 51.40 7.23
C CYS A 4 -14.00 50.27 6.37
N PHE A 5 -13.51 49.20 6.99
CA PHE A 5 -13.29 47.92 6.35
C PHE A 5 -14.61 47.12 6.38
N ILE A 6 -15.17 46.86 5.20
CA ILE A 6 -16.28 45.92 5.02
C ILE A 6 -15.65 44.53 4.82
N THR A 7 -15.77 43.67 5.78
CA THR A 7 -15.48 42.23 5.64
C THR A 7 -16.71 41.54 5.05
N GLY A 8 -16.69 41.27 3.75
CA GLY A 8 -17.70 40.46 3.10
C GLY A 8 -17.35 38.97 3.28
N THR A 9 -18.11 38.29 4.11
CA THR A 9 -18.15 36.82 4.14
C THR A 9 -18.92 36.35 2.92
N VAL A 10 -18.20 35.71 1.98
CA VAL A 10 -18.83 34.97 0.88
C VAL A 10 -19.23 33.61 1.37
N THR A 11 -20.48 33.41 1.72
CA THR A 11 -21.08 32.10 1.88
C THR A 11 -21.39 31.56 0.47
N PRO A 12 -20.92 30.36 0.09
CA PRO A 12 -21.37 29.73 -1.15
C PRO A 12 -22.87 29.40 -1.03
N ALA A 13 -23.69 30.02 -1.86
CA ALA A 13 -25.10 29.65 -2.00
C ALA A 13 -25.16 28.32 -2.73
N PHE A 14 -25.55 27.27 -2.01
CA PHE A 14 -26.00 26.04 -2.65
C PHE A 14 -27.32 26.34 -3.38
N ALA A 15 -27.30 26.22 -4.69
CA ALA A 15 -28.51 26.30 -5.50
C ALA A 15 -29.35 25.04 -5.24
N GLU A 16 -30.51 25.20 -4.61
CA GLU A 16 -31.56 24.17 -4.59
C GLU A 16 -32.00 23.90 -6.04
N THR A 17 -31.51 22.80 -6.61
CA THR A 17 -32.07 22.27 -7.87
C THR A 17 -33.31 21.46 -7.52
N GLN A 18 -34.48 22.05 -7.76
CA GLN A 18 -35.77 21.36 -7.71
C GLN A 18 -35.85 20.29 -8.81
N GLY A 19 -36.10 19.03 -8.36
CA GLY A 19 -36.91 18.09 -9.11
C GLY A 19 -36.31 17.44 -10.36
N VAL A 20 -35.17 16.79 -10.23
CA VAL A 20 -34.80 15.63 -11.05
C VAL A 20 -34.93 14.41 -10.14
N ASN A 21 -35.58 13.33 -10.60
CA ASN A 21 -35.58 12.06 -9.90
C ASN A 21 -34.14 11.79 -9.44
N ALA A 22 -33.87 11.89 -8.15
CA ALA A 22 -32.56 11.65 -7.58
C ALA A 22 -32.17 10.24 -8.02
N LYS A 23 -31.22 10.11 -8.94
CA LYS A 23 -30.67 8.83 -9.33
C LYS A 23 -30.09 8.24 -8.03
N GLU A 24 -30.54 7.07 -7.67
CA GLU A 24 -30.12 6.40 -6.44
C GLU A 24 -28.58 6.27 -6.46
N VAL A 25 -27.91 7.04 -5.62
CA VAL A 25 -26.45 7.07 -5.53
C VAL A 25 -26.03 5.85 -4.73
N THR A 26 -25.26 4.95 -5.33
CA THR A 26 -24.69 3.81 -4.61
C THR A 26 -23.65 4.31 -3.61
N PRO A 27 -23.76 4.01 -2.31
CA PRO A 27 -22.77 4.42 -1.33
C PRO A 27 -21.41 3.74 -1.60
N VAL A 28 -20.35 4.48 -1.32
CA VAL A 28 -18.98 4.03 -1.50
C VAL A 28 -18.33 3.81 -0.14
N ILE A 29 -17.73 2.66 0.06
CA ILE A 29 -16.94 2.33 1.24
C ILE A 29 -15.48 2.26 0.82
N LEU A 30 -14.64 3.14 1.39
CA LEU A 30 -13.20 3.09 1.24
C LEU A 30 -12.60 2.22 2.34
N VAL A 31 -11.83 1.20 1.96
CA VAL A 31 -11.06 0.33 2.85
C VAL A 31 -9.58 0.67 2.64
N PRO A 32 -8.98 1.45 3.55
CA PRO A 32 -7.66 2.03 3.33
C PRO A 32 -6.52 1.03 3.55
N GLY A 33 -5.27 1.48 3.30
CA GLY A 33 -4.05 0.72 3.52
C GLY A 33 -3.47 0.82 4.94
N ILE A 34 -2.22 0.39 5.08
CA ILE A 34 -1.46 0.46 6.34
C ILE A 34 -1.28 1.92 6.77
N GLY A 35 -1.51 2.20 8.05
CA GLY A 35 -1.20 3.49 8.67
C GLY A 35 -2.24 4.59 8.46
N SER A 36 -3.35 4.31 7.75
CA SER A 36 -4.45 5.26 7.56
C SER A 36 -5.24 5.55 8.85
N SER A 37 -5.22 4.62 9.80
CA SER A 37 -5.78 4.82 11.15
C SER A 37 -4.65 4.90 12.17
N ALA A 38 -4.65 5.95 12.99
CA ALA A 38 -3.67 6.10 14.07
C ALA A 38 -3.90 5.04 15.15
N LEU A 39 -2.81 4.52 15.69
CA LEU A 39 -2.84 3.58 16.81
C LEU A 39 -2.63 4.32 18.13
N TYR A 40 -3.34 3.88 19.15
CA TYR A 40 -3.29 4.42 20.51
C TYR A 40 -3.14 3.31 21.53
N LEU A 41 -2.38 3.57 22.58
CA LEU A 41 -2.40 2.80 23.82
C LEU A 41 -3.63 3.24 24.60
N ASN A 42 -4.41 2.28 25.13
CA ASN A 42 -5.68 2.49 25.82
C ASN A 42 -6.67 3.36 25.00
N PRO A 43 -7.00 2.98 23.75
CA PRO A 43 -7.86 3.78 22.90
C PRO A 43 -9.23 3.99 23.53
N ASN A 44 -9.82 5.17 23.28
CA ASN A 44 -11.15 5.56 23.80
C ASN A 44 -11.27 5.61 25.33
N THR A 45 -10.16 5.84 26.04
CA THR A 45 -10.14 6.05 27.49
C THR A 45 -9.47 7.39 27.85
N ASP A 46 -9.63 7.84 29.10
CA ASP A 46 -8.94 9.03 29.63
C ASP A 46 -7.40 8.84 29.68
N GLU A 47 -6.92 7.60 29.56
CA GLU A 47 -5.50 7.24 29.55
C GLU A 47 -4.97 7.01 28.12
N GLN A 48 -5.72 7.40 27.09
CA GLN A 48 -5.29 7.28 25.71
C GLN A 48 -4.01 8.07 25.44
N THR A 49 -2.98 7.39 24.92
CA THR A 49 -1.70 8.00 24.53
C THR A 49 -1.18 7.39 23.24
N SER A 50 -0.21 8.07 22.61
CA SER A 50 0.53 7.46 21.49
C SER A 50 1.32 6.24 22.00
N PRO A 51 1.25 5.10 21.30
CA PRO A 51 2.00 3.89 21.68
C PRO A 51 3.51 4.08 21.58
N ILE A 52 3.95 5.01 20.72
CA ILE A 52 5.35 5.33 20.50
C ILE A 52 5.56 6.81 20.81
N SER A 53 6.32 7.11 21.86
CA SER A 53 6.75 8.48 22.16
C SER A 53 8.11 8.75 21.50
N ILE A 54 8.09 9.26 20.26
CA ILE A 54 9.28 9.78 19.60
C ILE A 54 9.48 11.23 20.07
N GLY A 55 10.01 11.38 21.28
CA GLY A 55 10.32 12.70 21.85
C GLY A 55 11.81 13.03 21.77
N ASN A 56 12.20 14.18 22.35
CA ASN A 56 13.61 14.58 22.46
C ASN A 56 14.50 13.53 23.17
N SER A 57 13.91 12.65 23.98
CA SER A 57 14.59 11.50 24.58
C SER A 57 15.08 10.51 23.52
N PHE A 58 14.28 10.16 22.52
CA PHE A 58 14.65 9.23 21.44
C PHE A 58 15.86 9.76 20.66
N ILE A 59 15.87 11.06 20.29
CA ILE A 59 17.03 11.68 19.64
C ILE A 59 18.27 11.58 20.55
N GLY A 60 18.10 11.82 21.85
CA GLY A 60 19.15 11.65 22.84
C GLY A 60 19.69 10.22 22.91
N ASP A 61 18.82 9.23 22.81
CA ASP A 61 19.17 7.82 22.86
C ASP A 61 19.85 7.37 21.56
N VAL A 62 19.43 7.84 20.40
CA VAL A 62 20.14 7.66 19.13
C VAL A 62 21.58 8.20 19.20
N ILE A 63 21.76 9.39 19.77
CA ILE A 63 23.09 9.98 19.94
C ILE A 63 23.93 9.16 20.92
N LYS A 64 23.39 8.78 22.08
CA LYS A 64 24.09 8.00 23.11
C LYS A 64 24.47 6.58 22.67
N SER A 65 23.63 5.94 21.86
CA SER A 65 23.90 4.60 21.33
C SER A 65 25.12 4.52 20.41
N ASN A 66 25.61 5.67 19.94
CA ASN A 66 26.68 5.76 18.94
C ASN A 66 26.40 5.02 17.64
N ILE A 67 25.12 4.75 17.32
CA ILE A 67 24.73 4.14 16.03
C ILE A 67 25.18 5.02 14.86
N ILE A 68 24.91 6.33 14.92
CA ILE A 68 25.35 7.28 13.89
C ILE A 68 26.87 7.24 13.71
N GLY A 69 27.64 7.28 14.80
CA GLY A 69 29.09 7.20 14.75
C GLY A 69 29.59 5.87 14.19
N SER A 70 28.95 4.76 14.52
CA SER A 70 29.28 3.44 13.99
C SER A 70 28.95 3.35 12.48
N THR A 71 27.80 3.86 12.04
CA THR A 71 27.42 3.93 10.61
C THR A 71 28.40 4.80 9.82
N LEU A 72 28.77 5.98 10.33
CA LEU A 72 29.79 6.84 9.70
C LEU A 72 31.17 6.16 9.64
N SER A 73 31.52 5.39 10.67
CA SER A 73 32.76 4.62 10.69
C SER A 73 32.75 3.52 9.62
N ALA A 74 31.63 2.81 9.46
CA ALA A 74 31.42 1.83 8.39
C ALA A 74 31.53 2.50 7.01
N CYS A 75 30.88 3.63 6.81
CA CYS A 75 30.97 4.43 5.59
C CYS A 75 32.42 4.87 5.28
N ALA A 76 33.24 5.08 6.29
CA ALA A 76 34.67 5.39 6.12
C ALA A 76 35.55 4.14 5.90
N GLY A 77 34.98 2.96 5.75
CA GLY A 77 35.71 1.70 5.59
C GLY A 77 36.40 1.23 6.86
N MET A 78 36.03 1.74 8.03
CA MET A 78 36.57 1.28 9.31
C MET A 78 35.85 0.01 9.76
N ASN A 79 36.59 -0.90 10.39
CA ASN A 79 36.02 -2.13 10.93
C ASN A 79 35.04 -1.81 12.07
N VAL A 80 33.77 -2.12 11.87
CA VAL A 80 32.70 -1.98 12.88
C VAL A 80 32.28 -3.39 13.30
N ASN A 81 32.22 -3.61 14.62
CA ASN A 81 31.76 -4.91 15.14
C ASN A 81 30.25 -5.04 14.93
N ALA A 82 29.84 -6.00 14.11
CA ALA A 82 28.45 -6.22 13.72
C ALA A 82 27.54 -6.61 14.90
N GLU A 83 27.99 -7.50 15.78
CA GLU A 83 27.25 -7.94 16.97
C GLU A 83 26.89 -6.73 17.87
N LYS A 84 27.88 -5.90 18.21
CA LYS A 84 27.64 -4.68 18.99
C LYS A 84 26.76 -3.66 18.26
N TYR A 85 26.79 -3.64 16.93
CA TYR A 85 25.91 -2.78 16.16
C TYR A 85 24.46 -3.25 16.25
N ILE A 86 24.21 -4.54 16.09
CA ILE A 86 22.89 -5.16 16.24
C ILE A 86 22.34 -4.95 17.66
N GLU A 87 23.14 -5.18 18.71
CA GLU A 87 22.76 -4.91 20.10
C GLU A 87 22.32 -3.45 20.34
N ARG A 88 23.05 -2.50 19.76
CA ARG A 88 22.70 -1.07 19.86
C ARG A 88 21.43 -0.73 19.07
N LEU A 89 21.27 -1.34 17.88
CA LEU A 89 20.08 -1.16 17.05
C LEU A 89 18.84 -1.72 17.76
N SER A 90 18.94 -2.93 18.33
CA SER A 90 17.90 -3.55 19.16
C SER A 90 17.47 -2.64 20.33
N SER A 91 18.44 -2.07 21.02
CA SER A 91 18.14 -1.11 22.12
C SER A 91 17.38 0.14 21.64
N LEU A 92 17.67 0.62 20.43
CA LEU A 92 16.99 1.79 19.86
C LEU A 92 15.57 1.50 19.39
N ILE A 93 15.32 0.28 18.88
CA ILE A 93 14.00 -0.09 18.41
C ILE A 93 13.07 -0.60 19.51
N ALA A 94 13.60 -0.84 20.72
CA ALA A 94 12.81 -1.34 21.84
C ALA A 94 11.49 -0.59 22.10
N PRO A 95 11.39 0.76 21.96
CA PRO A 95 10.10 1.46 22.10
C PRO A 95 9.05 1.04 21.08
N PHE A 96 9.46 0.52 19.89
CA PHE A 96 8.55 0.10 18.85
C PHE A 96 7.96 -1.30 19.10
N THR A 97 8.54 -2.07 20.03
CA THR A 97 8.01 -3.39 20.39
C THR A 97 6.63 -3.32 21.06
N THR A 98 6.23 -2.13 21.53
CA THR A 98 4.83 -1.91 21.96
C THR A 98 3.81 -2.14 20.84
N LEU A 99 4.21 -2.03 19.57
CA LEU A 99 3.35 -2.34 18.43
C LEU A 99 3.24 -3.85 18.15
N ALA A 100 4.02 -4.67 18.81
CA ALA A 100 4.04 -6.11 18.56
C ALA A 100 2.67 -6.76 18.81
N CYS A 101 2.45 -7.85 18.11
CA CYS A 101 1.41 -8.82 18.44
C CYS A 101 1.98 -9.97 19.28
N ASP A 102 1.10 -10.66 19.98
CA ASP A 102 1.45 -11.87 20.72
C ASP A 102 1.61 -13.08 19.78
N ASP A 103 1.97 -14.26 20.33
CA ASP A 103 2.18 -15.48 19.55
C ASP A 103 0.91 -15.99 18.84
N ASP A 104 -0.25 -15.50 19.23
CA ASP A 104 -1.52 -15.78 18.58
C ASP A 104 -1.91 -14.72 17.55
N GLY A 105 -1.06 -13.69 17.33
CA GLY A 105 -1.30 -12.60 16.40
C GLY A 105 -2.39 -11.64 16.86
N ASN A 106 -2.54 -11.45 18.17
CA ASN A 106 -3.38 -10.39 18.74
C ASN A 106 -2.50 -9.25 19.26
N SER A 107 -3.08 -8.07 19.50
CA SER A 107 -2.33 -6.99 20.11
C SER A 107 -1.79 -7.43 21.49
N ALA A 108 -0.46 -7.38 21.68
CA ALA A 108 0.16 -7.80 22.94
C ALA A 108 -0.19 -6.85 24.10
N ASP A 109 -0.32 -5.56 23.79
CA ASP A 109 -0.75 -4.52 24.71
C ASP A 109 -2.16 -4.04 24.33
N ASN A 110 -2.78 -3.22 25.19
CA ASN A 110 -4.08 -2.60 24.90
C ASN A 110 -3.91 -1.48 23.84
N ILE A 111 -3.49 -1.86 22.64
CA ILE A 111 -3.30 -0.94 21.50
C ILE A 111 -4.38 -1.23 20.47
N GLY A 112 -4.93 -0.16 19.90
CA GLY A 112 -5.91 -0.19 18.83
C GLY A 112 -6.15 1.20 18.27
N ILE A 113 -7.13 1.31 17.37
CA ILE A 113 -7.60 2.59 16.84
C ILE A 113 -8.70 3.17 17.73
N ASP A 114 -8.90 4.49 17.67
CA ASP A 114 -9.95 5.18 18.40
C ASP A 114 -11.15 5.60 17.53
N CYS A 115 -11.05 5.41 16.22
CA CYS A 115 -12.03 5.87 15.24
C CYS A 115 -12.64 4.70 14.46
N TYR A 116 -13.67 4.08 15.00
CA TYR A 116 -14.55 3.15 14.25
C TYR A 116 -15.80 3.91 13.82
N TRP A 117 -15.72 4.64 12.70
CA TRP A 117 -16.85 5.43 12.22
C TRP A 117 -17.89 4.53 11.54
N GLU A 118 -19.11 4.58 12.04
CA GLU A 118 -20.24 3.86 11.45
C GLU A 118 -21.13 4.76 10.59
N ASP A 119 -20.82 6.06 10.52
CA ASP A 119 -21.58 7.09 9.83
C ASP A 119 -20.77 7.64 8.62
N PRO A 120 -21.42 8.40 7.71
CA PRO A 120 -20.79 8.87 6.50
C PRO A 120 -19.72 9.94 6.77
N LEU A 121 -18.78 10.07 5.83
CA LEU A 121 -17.66 10.99 5.90
C LEU A 121 -18.06 12.47 5.99
N SER A 122 -19.31 12.80 5.64
CA SER A 122 -19.88 14.15 5.89
C SER A 122 -19.83 14.57 7.37
N ASN A 123 -19.74 13.64 8.30
CA ASN A 123 -19.62 13.89 9.75
C ASN A 123 -18.14 13.92 10.21
N HIS A 124 -17.20 13.61 9.35
CA HIS A 124 -15.74 13.48 9.63
C HIS A 124 -14.89 14.19 8.56
N LEU A 125 -15.30 15.40 8.15
CA LEU A 125 -14.64 16.14 7.06
C LEU A 125 -13.17 16.48 7.37
N GLU A 126 -12.78 16.53 8.63
CA GLU A 126 -11.40 16.71 9.06
C GLU A 126 -10.45 15.61 8.54
N TYR A 127 -10.98 14.41 8.25
CA TYR A 127 -10.22 13.35 7.62
C TYR A 127 -9.66 13.75 6.26
N LEU A 128 -10.40 14.54 5.47
CA LEU A 128 -9.99 14.99 4.14
C LEU A 128 -8.80 15.96 4.18
N ASP A 129 -8.55 16.59 5.32
CA ASP A 129 -7.42 17.49 5.54
C ASP A 129 -6.16 16.76 6.02
N SER A 130 -6.28 15.48 6.39
CA SER A 130 -5.15 14.64 6.78
C SER A 130 -4.22 14.43 5.57
N ARG A 131 -2.92 14.54 5.80
CA ARG A 131 -1.88 14.32 4.78
C ARG A 131 -0.91 13.20 5.19
N ASN A 132 -1.29 12.38 6.14
CA ASN A 132 -0.42 11.33 6.65
C ASN A 132 -0.39 10.11 5.73
N THR A 133 -1.43 9.91 4.92
CA THR A 133 -1.59 8.79 3.99
C THR A 133 -2.25 9.25 2.69
N ALA A 134 -2.34 8.38 1.70
CA ALA A 134 -2.92 8.66 0.37
C ALA A 134 -4.46 8.70 0.37
N GLU A 135 -5.07 7.96 1.26
CA GLU A 135 -6.51 7.67 1.23
C GLU A 135 -7.40 8.91 1.39
N PRO A 136 -7.02 9.97 2.16
CA PRO A 136 -7.80 11.19 2.22
C PRO A 136 -8.00 11.87 0.85
N ALA A 137 -7.00 11.82 -0.03
CA ALA A 137 -7.12 12.38 -1.37
C ALA A 137 -8.04 11.54 -2.28
N VAL A 138 -7.97 10.20 -2.17
CA VAL A 138 -8.93 9.30 -2.82
C VAL A 138 -10.34 9.56 -2.28
N ALA A 139 -10.51 9.63 -0.95
CA ALA A 139 -11.78 9.93 -0.31
C ALA A 139 -12.37 11.27 -0.78
N LYS A 140 -11.51 12.30 -0.92
CA LYS A 140 -11.93 13.59 -1.47
C LYS A 140 -12.47 13.47 -2.89
N GLY A 141 -11.78 12.76 -3.78
CA GLY A 141 -12.24 12.49 -5.14
C GLY A 141 -13.59 11.77 -5.16
N LEU A 142 -13.80 10.80 -4.28
CA LEU A 142 -15.07 10.10 -4.12
C LEU A 142 -16.17 11.05 -3.60
N CYS A 143 -15.87 11.90 -2.61
CA CYS A 143 -16.80 12.91 -2.12
C CYS A 143 -17.20 13.91 -3.20
N ASP A 144 -16.26 14.33 -4.03
CA ASP A 144 -16.53 15.24 -5.16
C ASP A 144 -17.44 14.56 -6.21
N ALA A 145 -17.36 13.23 -6.37
CA ALA A 145 -18.14 12.46 -7.33
C ALA A 145 -19.55 12.11 -6.85
N VAL A 146 -19.72 11.72 -5.57
CA VAL A 146 -21.00 11.18 -5.06
C VAL A 146 -21.56 11.91 -3.84
N GLY A 147 -20.86 12.91 -3.31
CA GLY A 147 -21.20 13.61 -2.06
C GLY A 147 -20.65 12.89 -0.83
N ALA A 148 -20.12 13.67 0.13
CA ALA A 148 -19.52 13.11 1.36
C ALA A 148 -20.50 12.31 2.22
N GLU A 149 -21.80 12.58 2.10
CA GLU A 149 -22.87 11.83 2.77
C GLU A 149 -23.04 10.40 2.20
N ASN A 150 -22.43 10.07 1.07
CA ASN A 150 -22.46 8.76 0.42
C ASN A 150 -21.11 8.05 0.47
N VAL A 151 -20.10 8.61 1.13
CA VAL A 151 -18.77 8.00 1.31
C VAL A 151 -18.59 7.60 2.77
N TYR A 152 -18.09 6.40 2.97
CA TYR A 152 -17.80 5.79 4.27
C TYR A 152 -16.36 5.31 4.31
N ILE A 153 -15.72 5.33 5.48
CA ILE A 153 -14.36 4.82 5.70
C ILE A 153 -14.43 3.63 6.65
N PHE A 154 -13.90 2.50 6.23
CA PHE A 154 -13.74 1.34 7.10
C PHE A 154 -12.37 1.38 7.78
N ASN A 155 -12.31 1.97 8.97
CA ASN A 155 -11.10 2.05 9.78
C ASN A 155 -10.79 0.72 10.48
N TYR A 156 -9.49 0.37 10.58
CA TYR A 156 -9.05 -0.87 11.22
C TYR A 156 -7.61 -0.77 11.74
N ASP A 157 -7.26 -1.64 12.68
CA ASP A 157 -5.89 -1.79 13.15
C ASP A 157 -5.11 -2.64 12.14
N PHE A 158 -4.20 -2.01 11.42
CA PHE A 158 -3.47 -2.61 10.31
C PHE A 158 -2.58 -3.80 10.72
N ARG A 159 -2.28 -3.98 12.00
CA ARG A 159 -1.40 -5.05 12.49
C ARG A 159 -2.09 -6.41 12.52
N LEU A 160 -3.42 -6.42 12.63
CA LEU A 160 -4.23 -7.60 12.94
C LEU A 160 -4.71 -8.32 11.66
N ASP A 161 -5.33 -9.47 11.86
CA ASP A 161 -5.79 -10.40 10.84
C ASP A 161 -6.83 -9.78 9.88
N VAL A 162 -6.53 -9.79 8.59
CA VAL A 162 -7.40 -9.23 7.53
C VAL A 162 -8.68 -10.03 7.36
N VAL A 163 -8.69 -11.33 7.68
CA VAL A 163 -9.90 -12.18 7.57
C VAL A 163 -10.88 -11.86 8.70
N ASP A 164 -10.39 -11.57 9.91
CA ASP A 164 -11.24 -11.10 10.99
C ASP A 164 -11.84 -9.71 10.68
N TYR A 165 -11.07 -8.86 9.99
CA TYR A 165 -11.61 -7.59 9.50
C TYR A 165 -12.60 -7.76 8.34
N ALA A 166 -12.47 -8.78 7.51
CA ALA A 166 -13.49 -9.08 6.50
C ALA A 166 -14.85 -9.44 7.12
N ILE A 167 -14.86 -10.11 8.29
CA ILE A 167 -16.10 -10.36 9.06
C ILE A 167 -16.69 -9.04 9.55
N LYS A 168 -15.87 -8.14 10.10
CA LYS A 168 -16.33 -6.82 10.55
C LYS A 168 -16.80 -5.94 9.38
N LEU A 169 -16.14 -6.05 8.22
CA LEU A 169 -16.54 -5.35 6.99
C LEU A 169 -17.93 -5.82 6.52
N ASN A 170 -18.26 -7.10 6.68
CA ASN A 170 -19.61 -7.60 6.39
C ASN A 170 -20.68 -6.89 7.23
N ASP A 171 -20.46 -6.75 8.53
CA ASP A 171 -21.41 -6.06 9.41
C ASP A 171 -21.47 -4.55 9.09
N PHE A 172 -20.34 -3.96 8.74
CA PHE A 172 -20.26 -2.56 8.32
C PHE A 172 -21.04 -2.30 7.02
N ILE A 173 -20.92 -3.19 6.01
CA ILE A 173 -21.67 -3.11 4.77
C ILE A 173 -23.18 -3.20 5.05
N ASP A 174 -23.61 -4.12 5.91
CA ASP A 174 -25.02 -4.25 6.29
C ASP A 174 -25.54 -2.98 6.99
N ASN A 175 -24.72 -2.35 7.84
CA ASN A 175 -25.04 -1.07 8.47
C ASN A 175 -25.17 0.07 7.43
N VAL A 176 -24.23 0.21 6.51
CA VAL A 176 -24.29 1.23 5.44
C VAL A 176 -25.53 1.03 4.57
N LYS A 177 -25.82 -0.21 4.17
CA LYS A 177 -27.04 -0.55 3.40
C LYS A 177 -28.31 -0.15 4.13
N ALA A 178 -28.37 -0.42 5.44
CA ALA A 178 -29.52 -0.04 6.27
C ALA A 178 -29.67 1.49 6.38
N GLN A 179 -28.58 2.22 6.61
CA GLN A 179 -28.60 3.69 6.68
C GLN A 179 -29.04 4.34 5.36
N LYS A 180 -28.59 3.79 4.23
CA LYS A 180 -28.86 4.33 2.90
C LYS A 180 -30.13 3.74 2.26
N ASN A 181 -30.75 2.76 2.89
CA ASN A 181 -31.88 2.02 2.34
C ASN A 181 -31.59 1.51 0.92
N CYS A 182 -30.43 0.89 0.72
CA CYS A 182 -29.98 0.36 -0.55
C CYS A 182 -29.60 -1.13 -0.43
N GLU A 183 -29.55 -1.83 -1.56
CA GLU A 183 -29.23 -3.26 -1.59
C GLU A 183 -27.72 -3.50 -1.77
N LYS A 184 -27.02 -2.56 -2.39
CA LYS A 184 -25.61 -2.74 -2.81
C LYS A 184 -24.76 -1.53 -2.48
N VAL A 185 -23.46 -1.81 -2.27
CA VAL A 185 -22.42 -0.79 -2.08
C VAL A 185 -21.34 -0.90 -3.16
N THR A 186 -20.54 0.16 -3.33
CA THR A 186 -19.26 0.12 -4.04
C THR A 186 -18.16 0.02 -3.00
N LEU A 187 -17.21 -0.91 -3.18
CA LEU A 187 -16.00 -1.02 -2.38
C LEU A 187 -14.82 -0.41 -3.15
N VAL A 188 -14.08 0.48 -2.51
CA VAL A 188 -12.78 0.97 -3.00
C VAL A 188 -11.75 0.59 -1.95
N SER A 189 -10.74 -0.17 -2.33
CA SER A 189 -9.73 -0.65 -1.37
C SER A 189 -8.32 -0.35 -1.86
N ALA A 190 -7.43 -0.02 -0.95
CA ALA A 190 -6.05 0.30 -1.26
C ALA A 190 -5.07 -0.56 -0.47
N SER A 191 -3.95 -0.95 -1.10
CA SER A 191 -2.85 -1.63 -0.39
C SER A 191 -3.34 -2.84 0.44
N LEU A 192 -3.04 -2.89 1.73
CA LEU A 192 -3.49 -3.93 2.67
C LEU A 192 -5.02 -4.06 2.72
N GLY A 193 -5.78 -2.96 2.56
CA GLY A 193 -7.24 -3.00 2.50
C GLY A 193 -7.78 -3.92 1.41
N THR A 194 -7.01 -4.17 0.35
CA THR A 194 -7.38 -5.13 -0.71
C THR A 194 -7.37 -6.58 -0.22
N CYS A 195 -6.54 -6.91 0.79
CA CYS A 195 -6.55 -8.22 1.44
C CYS A 195 -7.84 -8.43 2.23
N ILE A 196 -8.34 -7.39 2.92
CA ILE A 196 -9.62 -7.43 3.63
C ILE A 196 -10.77 -7.63 2.65
N VAL A 197 -10.80 -6.85 1.55
CA VAL A 197 -11.87 -6.94 0.55
C VAL A 197 -11.82 -8.27 -0.21
N SER A 198 -10.63 -8.80 -0.54
CA SER A 198 -10.52 -10.13 -1.16
C SER A 198 -10.98 -11.25 -0.22
N SER A 199 -10.73 -11.12 1.08
CA SER A 199 -11.25 -12.03 2.10
C SER A 199 -12.78 -11.93 2.22
N TYR A 200 -13.33 -10.71 2.19
CA TYR A 200 -14.77 -10.48 2.16
C TYR A 200 -15.41 -11.15 0.94
N ILE A 201 -14.82 -10.99 -0.23
CA ILE A 201 -15.32 -11.61 -1.47
C ILE A 201 -15.30 -13.14 -1.35
N ASP A 202 -14.22 -13.75 -0.87
CA ASP A 202 -14.13 -15.20 -0.69
C ASP A 202 -15.24 -15.73 0.21
N MET A 203 -15.55 -15.02 1.30
CA MET A 203 -16.50 -15.46 2.31
C MET A 203 -17.97 -15.10 2.01
N TYR A 204 -18.22 -13.97 1.33
CA TYR A 204 -19.55 -13.35 1.26
C TYR A 204 -20.02 -12.99 -0.15
N LYS A 205 -19.28 -13.35 -1.23
CA LYS A 205 -19.69 -13.02 -2.62
C LYS A 205 -21.12 -13.43 -2.99
N ASP A 206 -21.63 -14.47 -2.36
CA ASP A 206 -23.00 -14.96 -2.59
C ASP A 206 -24.11 -14.07 -1.99
N LYS A 207 -23.76 -13.11 -1.10
CA LYS A 207 -24.72 -12.11 -0.59
C LYS A 207 -25.21 -11.16 -1.68
N ASN A 208 -24.45 -11.00 -2.77
CA ASN A 208 -24.75 -10.13 -3.90
C ASN A 208 -25.03 -8.66 -3.48
N ASP A 209 -24.30 -8.17 -2.49
CA ASP A 209 -24.42 -6.82 -1.92
C ASP A 209 -23.34 -5.86 -2.39
N ILE A 210 -22.45 -6.30 -3.26
CA ILE A 210 -21.49 -5.46 -3.99
C ILE A 210 -22.05 -5.11 -5.36
N LYS A 211 -22.03 -3.83 -5.73
CA LYS A 211 -22.25 -3.37 -7.10
C LYS A 211 -20.94 -3.36 -7.89
N ARG A 212 -19.89 -2.82 -7.25
CA ARG A 212 -18.56 -2.65 -7.82
C ARG A 212 -17.50 -2.78 -6.75
N THR A 213 -16.34 -3.32 -7.13
CA THR A 213 -15.13 -3.26 -6.33
C THR A 213 -13.98 -2.70 -7.14
N VAL A 214 -13.21 -1.78 -6.53
CA VAL A 214 -12.02 -1.16 -7.12
C VAL A 214 -10.84 -1.45 -6.20
N PHE A 215 -9.81 -2.09 -6.74
CA PHE A 215 -8.57 -2.38 -6.05
C PHE A 215 -7.48 -1.40 -6.51
N LEU A 216 -6.84 -0.71 -5.57
CA LEU A 216 -5.79 0.27 -5.80
C LEU A 216 -4.49 -0.25 -5.22
N ASP A 217 -3.45 -0.41 -6.05
CA ASP A 217 -2.13 -0.90 -5.64
C ASP A 217 -2.23 -2.04 -4.62
N GLY A 218 -2.90 -3.12 -5.05
CA GLY A 218 -3.36 -4.16 -4.15
C GLY A 218 -2.26 -5.07 -3.62
N ALA A 219 -2.23 -5.28 -2.30
CA ALA A 219 -1.37 -6.28 -1.64
C ALA A 219 -1.95 -7.71 -1.67
N PHE A 220 -3.11 -7.92 -2.27
CA PHE A 220 -3.89 -9.16 -2.20
C PHE A 220 -3.18 -10.40 -2.76
N GLN A 221 -2.20 -10.26 -3.66
CA GLN A 221 -1.33 -11.36 -4.11
C GLN A 221 0.04 -11.35 -3.46
N GLY A 222 0.29 -10.39 -2.57
CA GLY A 222 1.53 -10.29 -1.82
C GLY A 222 2.39 -9.10 -2.21
N VAL A 223 3.48 -8.94 -1.47
CA VAL A 223 4.49 -7.89 -1.60
C VAL A 223 5.86 -8.55 -1.45
N SER A 224 6.75 -8.41 -2.44
CA SER A 224 8.07 -9.09 -2.40
C SER A 224 8.89 -8.76 -1.16
N MET A 225 8.74 -7.56 -0.58
CA MET A 225 9.43 -7.16 0.63
C MET A 225 9.15 -8.12 1.81
N THR A 226 7.97 -8.74 1.90
CA THR A 226 7.63 -9.68 2.97
C THR A 226 8.41 -11.01 2.90
N ARG A 227 9.14 -11.27 1.80
CA ARG A 227 10.11 -12.37 1.71
C ARG A 227 11.27 -12.24 2.71
N LEU A 228 11.39 -11.10 3.37
CA LEU A 228 12.24 -10.99 4.55
C LEU A 228 11.93 -12.08 5.60
N PHE A 229 10.69 -12.57 5.70
CA PHE A 229 10.35 -13.69 6.57
C PHE A 229 11.02 -15.03 6.21
N GLN A 230 11.48 -15.21 4.97
CA GLN A 230 12.33 -16.35 4.59
C GLN A 230 13.84 -16.06 4.68
N LYS A 231 14.23 -14.93 5.31
CA LYS A 231 15.60 -14.43 5.35
C LYS A 231 16.20 -14.17 3.97
N ASP A 232 15.35 -13.90 2.98
CA ASP A 232 15.78 -13.43 1.66
C ASP A 232 16.19 -11.95 1.79
N PHE A 233 17.45 -11.75 2.15
CA PHE A 233 18.02 -10.41 2.32
C PHE A 233 19.10 -10.20 1.27
N TYR A 234 18.82 -9.33 0.32
CA TYR A 234 19.73 -9.02 -0.77
C TYR A 234 20.06 -7.53 -0.80
N LEU A 235 21.34 -7.22 -0.74
CA LEU A 235 21.84 -5.85 -0.85
C LEU A 235 22.96 -5.80 -1.86
N ASP A 236 22.79 -4.98 -2.88
CA ASP A 236 23.78 -4.65 -3.89
C ASP A 236 23.86 -3.13 -4.09
N THR A 237 25.05 -2.65 -4.48
CA THR A 237 25.30 -1.21 -4.65
C THR A 237 24.42 -0.62 -5.75
N GLU A 238 24.30 -1.30 -6.88
CA GLU A 238 23.50 -0.84 -8.01
C GLU A 238 22.02 -0.77 -7.65
N VAL A 239 21.52 -1.80 -6.96
CA VAL A 239 20.13 -1.88 -6.51
C VAL A 239 19.75 -0.75 -5.56
N VAL A 240 20.63 -0.47 -4.57
CA VAL A 240 20.41 0.65 -3.65
C VAL A 240 20.41 1.98 -4.38
N PHE A 241 21.29 2.17 -5.38
CA PHE A 241 21.29 3.39 -6.18
C PHE A 241 20.05 3.52 -7.06
N ASN A 242 19.58 2.44 -7.67
CA ASN A 242 18.34 2.45 -8.46
C ASN A 242 17.15 2.84 -7.58
N PHE A 243 17.05 2.27 -6.38
CA PHE A 243 16.01 2.62 -5.43
C PHE A 243 16.09 4.10 -5.00
N LEU A 244 17.26 4.61 -4.67
CA LEU A 244 17.45 6.03 -4.32
C LEU A 244 17.12 6.97 -5.49
N ASN A 245 17.43 6.58 -6.71
CA ASN A 245 17.05 7.33 -7.91
C ASN A 245 15.51 7.31 -8.11
N GLY A 246 14.86 6.17 -7.87
CA GLY A 246 13.41 6.06 -7.86
C GLY A 246 12.77 7.00 -6.82
N LEU A 247 13.30 7.01 -5.59
CA LEU A 247 12.87 7.96 -4.56
C LEU A 247 13.05 9.42 -5.00
N ALA A 248 14.16 9.76 -5.64
CA ALA A 248 14.40 11.10 -6.16
C ALA A 248 13.39 11.51 -7.24
N GLN A 249 12.90 10.56 -8.04
CA GLN A 249 11.82 10.82 -9.00
C GLN A 249 10.48 11.07 -8.30
N CYS A 250 10.16 10.30 -7.27
CA CYS A 250 8.92 10.46 -6.50
C CYS A 250 8.81 11.82 -5.82
N TYR A 251 9.88 12.32 -5.26
CA TYR A 251 9.87 13.50 -4.37
C TYR A 251 10.43 14.76 -5.04
N LYS A 252 10.33 14.89 -6.36
CA LYS A 252 10.71 16.12 -7.07
C LYS A 252 9.97 17.33 -6.47
N GLY A 253 10.74 18.27 -5.91
CA GLY A 253 10.20 19.50 -5.29
C GLY A 253 9.74 19.36 -3.84
N SER A 254 9.93 18.23 -3.18
CA SER A 254 9.72 18.09 -1.74
C SER A 254 10.82 18.77 -0.92
N ALA A 255 10.55 19.04 0.38
CA ALA A 255 11.54 19.59 1.31
C ALA A 255 12.73 18.64 1.57
N VAL A 256 12.58 17.36 1.21
CA VAL A 256 13.65 16.36 1.21
C VAL A 256 14.20 16.29 -0.21
N ASP A 257 15.34 16.93 -0.42
CA ASP A 257 16.05 16.89 -1.72
C ASP A 257 16.79 15.54 -1.85
N PHE A 258 16.05 14.50 -2.19
CA PHE A 258 16.61 13.16 -2.42
C PHE A 258 17.59 13.15 -3.60
N GLU A 259 17.46 14.05 -4.59
CA GLU A 259 18.43 14.22 -5.65
C GLU A 259 19.78 14.69 -5.09
N THR A 260 19.75 15.60 -4.12
CA THR A 260 20.95 15.99 -3.39
C THR A 260 21.49 14.83 -2.55
N ILE A 261 20.65 14.02 -1.91
CA ILE A 261 21.10 12.82 -1.19
C ILE A 261 21.72 11.82 -2.15
N ALA A 262 21.08 11.51 -3.27
CA ALA A 262 21.61 10.61 -4.29
C ALA A 262 22.92 11.17 -4.90
N LYS A 263 22.99 12.46 -5.21
CA LYS A 263 24.23 13.12 -5.66
C LYS A 263 25.33 13.10 -4.59
N TRP A 264 24.92 13.25 -3.33
CA TRP A 264 25.85 13.20 -2.18
C TRP A 264 26.43 11.79 -2.01
N ILE A 265 25.59 10.76 -2.06
CA ILE A 265 25.99 9.35 -2.04
C ILE A 265 26.89 9.03 -3.25
N ASN A 266 26.53 9.47 -4.45
CA ASN A 266 27.33 9.29 -5.65
C ASN A 266 28.68 10.02 -5.56
N ARG A 267 28.74 11.21 -4.96
CA ARG A 267 29.98 11.96 -4.76
C ARG A 267 30.91 11.29 -3.76
N PHE A 268 30.34 10.52 -2.83
CA PHE A 268 31.04 9.70 -1.85
C PHE A 268 30.91 8.20 -2.18
N GLY A 269 31.01 7.82 -3.47
CA GLY A 269 30.77 6.47 -3.97
C GLY A 269 31.43 5.37 -3.15
N GLY A 270 32.72 5.56 -2.81
CA GLY A 270 33.42 4.65 -1.90
C GLY A 270 32.79 4.55 -0.50
N THR A 271 32.17 5.61 -0.02
CA THR A 271 31.47 5.64 1.29
C THR A 271 30.17 4.82 1.24
N ALA A 272 29.44 4.89 0.12
CA ALA A 272 28.22 4.10 -0.06
C ALA A 272 28.54 2.61 -0.23
N GLU A 273 29.57 2.27 -0.99
CA GLU A 273 30.07 0.89 -1.13
C GLU A 273 30.48 0.32 0.24
N ASN A 274 31.23 1.06 1.03
CA ASN A 274 31.62 0.63 2.37
C ASN A 274 30.43 0.40 3.29
N LEU A 275 29.39 1.25 3.21
CA LEU A 275 28.15 1.07 3.97
C LEU A 275 27.40 -0.20 3.53
N ILE A 276 27.29 -0.43 2.24
CA ILE A 276 26.64 -1.61 1.67
C ILE A 276 27.40 -2.88 2.06
N ASP A 277 28.75 -2.86 1.98
CA ASP A 277 29.57 -3.97 2.43
C ASP A 277 29.36 -4.25 3.93
N PHE A 278 29.22 -3.22 4.75
CA PHE A 278 28.88 -3.39 6.17
C PHE A 278 27.47 -3.96 6.37
N LEU A 279 26.46 -3.51 5.62
CA LEU A 279 25.12 -4.06 5.66
C LEU A 279 25.11 -5.53 5.23
N LYS A 280 25.91 -5.91 4.22
CA LYS A 280 26.13 -7.34 3.85
C LYS A 280 26.75 -8.14 4.97
N VAL A 281 27.65 -7.55 5.78
CA VAL A 281 28.20 -8.21 6.97
C VAL A 281 27.11 -8.39 8.04
N LEU A 282 26.21 -7.42 8.23
CA LEU A 282 25.10 -7.52 9.17
C LEU A 282 24.10 -8.62 8.77
N SER A 283 23.95 -8.87 7.48
CA SER A 283 22.99 -9.83 6.91
C SER A 283 23.63 -11.16 6.47
N ASN A 284 24.89 -11.40 6.82
CA ASN A 284 25.53 -12.69 6.54
C ASN A 284 25.01 -13.81 7.46
N ASP A 285 25.33 -15.04 7.13
CA ASP A 285 24.85 -16.24 7.84
C ASP A 285 25.13 -16.20 9.35
N ASP A 286 26.22 -15.56 9.80
CA ASP A 286 26.59 -15.49 11.22
C ASP A 286 25.76 -14.45 12.00
N ASN A 287 25.33 -13.38 11.35
CA ASN A 287 24.65 -12.24 11.99
C ASN A 287 23.16 -12.18 11.69
N ILE A 288 22.71 -12.86 10.63
CA ILE A 288 21.32 -12.74 10.14
C ILE A 288 20.29 -13.16 11.19
N ASP A 289 20.57 -14.22 11.95
CA ASP A 289 19.67 -14.69 12.98
C ASP A 289 19.51 -13.67 14.11
N SER A 290 20.60 -13.04 14.55
CA SER A 290 20.53 -11.95 15.53
C SER A 290 19.81 -10.73 14.99
N LEU A 291 20.06 -10.34 13.73
CA LEU A 291 19.35 -9.23 13.09
C LEU A 291 17.83 -9.48 13.07
N TYR A 292 17.41 -10.70 12.75
CA TYR A 292 15.99 -11.06 12.75
C TYR A 292 15.43 -11.11 14.18
N THR A 293 16.03 -11.88 15.07
CA THR A 293 15.47 -12.14 16.40
C THR A 293 15.57 -10.95 17.35
N GLU A 294 16.55 -10.06 17.18
CA GLU A 294 16.77 -8.92 18.08
C GLU A 294 16.26 -7.59 17.52
N VAL A 295 16.05 -7.49 16.19
CA VAL A 295 15.70 -6.23 15.55
C VAL A 295 14.34 -6.29 14.83
N LEU A 296 14.16 -7.19 13.89
CA LEU A 296 12.97 -7.22 13.04
C LEU A 296 11.77 -7.90 13.70
N LEU A 297 11.93 -9.15 14.09
CA LEU A 297 10.84 -9.99 14.58
C LEU A 297 10.18 -9.46 15.87
N PRO A 298 10.90 -8.83 16.83
CA PRO A 298 10.28 -8.28 18.02
C PRO A 298 9.20 -7.21 17.73
N ILE A 299 9.19 -6.62 16.51
CA ILE A 299 8.19 -5.65 16.13
C ILE A 299 7.15 -6.29 15.20
N ILE A 300 7.62 -6.92 14.11
CA ILE A 300 6.76 -7.32 13.00
C ILE A 300 6.47 -8.83 12.96
N GLY A 301 7.25 -9.65 13.69
CA GLY A 301 7.26 -11.11 13.52
C GLY A 301 5.94 -11.80 13.79
N ASN A 302 5.10 -11.21 14.64
CA ASN A 302 3.81 -11.78 15.02
C ASN A 302 2.61 -10.97 14.51
N MET A 303 2.83 -10.00 13.58
CA MET A 303 1.74 -9.24 12.95
C MET A 303 1.10 -10.06 11.83
N PRO A 304 -0.14 -10.56 11.97
CA PRO A 304 -0.77 -11.40 10.95
C PRO A 304 -0.81 -10.72 9.57
N SER A 305 -1.17 -9.43 9.54
CA SER A 305 -1.33 -8.69 8.29
C SER A 305 -0.08 -8.66 7.41
N LEU A 306 1.13 -8.64 8.00
CA LEU A 306 2.38 -8.67 7.24
C LEU A 306 2.68 -10.06 6.68
N TRP A 307 2.32 -11.12 7.42
CA TRP A 307 2.38 -12.49 6.92
C TRP A 307 1.37 -12.72 5.79
N GLU A 308 0.21 -12.12 5.87
CA GLU A 308 -0.85 -12.17 4.88
C GLU A 308 -0.48 -11.42 3.59
N CYS A 309 0.52 -10.54 3.65
CA CYS A 309 1.13 -9.93 2.46
C CYS A 309 2.24 -10.78 1.83
N ILE A 310 2.54 -11.99 2.32
CA ILE A 310 3.53 -12.85 1.67
C ILE A 310 2.96 -13.36 0.34
N PRO A 311 3.71 -13.26 -0.80
CA PRO A 311 3.26 -13.82 -2.04
C PRO A 311 3.03 -15.33 -1.93
N TYR A 312 1.96 -15.82 -2.56
CA TYR A 312 1.45 -17.17 -2.42
C TYR A 312 2.54 -18.27 -2.51
N ASP A 313 3.41 -18.17 -3.51
CA ASP A 313 4.44 -19.18 -3.79
C ASP A 313 5.59 -19.20 -2.77
N TYR A 314 5.71 -18.16 -1.92
CA TYR A 314 6.79 -18.06 -0.92
C TYR A 314 6.33 -18.32 0.51
N PHE A 315 5.03 -18.55 0.72
CA PHE A 315 4.47 -18.71 2.06
C PHE A 315 5.11 -19.88 2.82
N ASP A 316 5.20 -21.06 2.21
CA ASP A 316 5.76 -22.25 2.85
C ASP A 316 7.24 -22.07 3.22
N ASP A 317 8.02 -21.39 2.37
CA ASP A 317 9.42 -21.08 2.64
C ASP A 317 9.58 -20.11 3.80
N CYS A 318 8.71 -19.09 3.90
CA CYS A 318 8.67 -18.16 5.03
C CYS A 318 8.29 -18.87 6.34
N VAL A 319 7.25 -19.71 6.31
CA VAL A 319 6.84 -20.54 7.46
C VAL A 319 7.99 -21.43 7.91
N LYS A 320 8.63 -22.11 6.96
CA LYS A 320 9.76 -22.98 7.26
C LYS A 320 10.92 -22.21 7.90
N ALA A 321 11.31 -21.08 7.33
CA ALA A 321 12.43 -20.28 7.84
C ALA A 321 12.17 -19.79 9.27
N MET A 322 10.95 -19.36 9.58
CA MET A 322 10.60 -18.87 10.92
C MET A 322 10.37 -19.99 11.94
N THR A 323 9.94 -21.17 11.51
CA THR A 323 9.86 -22.35 12.37
C THR A 323 11.24 -22.92 12.66
N ASP A 324 12.16 -22.92 11.70
CA ASP A 324 13.55 -23.41 11.87
C ASP A 324 14.31 -22.62 12.96
N ILE A 325 14.06 -21.30 13.10
CA ILE A 325 14.66 -20.50 14.18
C ILE A 325 13.82 -20.50 15.47
N GLY A 326 12.69 -21.21 15.49
CA GLY A 326 11.82 -21.32 16.67
C GLY A 326 10.99 -20.08 16.97
N TRP A 327 10.84 -19.15 15.99
CA TRP A 327 9.99 -17.97 16.15
C TRP A 327 8.50 -18.31 15.96
N LEU A 328 8.14 -18.98 14.88
CA LEU A 328 6.77 -19.39 14.59
C LEU A 328 6.51 -20.82 15.06
N SER A 329 5.41 -21.01 15.79
CA SER A 329 4.87 -22.32 16.10
C SER A 329 3.70 -22.66 15.18
N THR A 330 3.68 -23.84 14.58
CA THR A 330 2.56 -24.33 13.77
C THR A 330 1.30 -24.65 14.60
N ASP A 331 1.40 -24.65 15.92
CA ASP A 331 0.26 -24.81 16.84
C ASP A 331 -0.28 -23.46 17.35
N SER A 332 0.29 -22.32 16.91
CA SER A 332 -0.11 -20.97 17.37
C SER A 332 -1.38 -20.46 16.69
N GLY A 333 -2.03 -19.51 17.35
CA GLY A 333 -3.14 -18.76 16.76
C GLY A 333 -2.69 -17.95 15.53
N LEU A 334 -1.47 -17.39 15.56
CA LEU A 334 -0.88 -16.70 14.40
C LEU A 334 -0.82 -17.62 13.18
N TYR A 335 -0.30 -18.84 13.32
CA TYR A 335 -0.22 -19.80 12.21
C TYR A 335 -1.61 -20.13 11.63
N THR A 336 -2.61 -20.27 12.49
CA THR A 336 -3.99 -20.48 12.05
C THR A 336 -4.52 -19.31 11.21
N LYS A 337 -4.28 -18.07 11.63
CA LYS A 337 -4.69 -16.85 10.92
C LYS A 337 -4.05 -16.75 9.55
N ILE A 338 -2.72 -16.80 9.50
CA ILE A 338 -1.98 -16.62 8.24
C ILE A 338 -2.25 -17.73 7.23
N THR A 339 -2.44 -18.97 7.68
CA THR A 339 -2.80 -20.11 6.82
C THR A 339 -4.21 -19.91 6.22
N ARG A 340 -5.14 -19.34 7.01
CA ARG A 340 -6.50 -19.02 6.54
C ARG A 340 -6.46 -18.02 5.37
N TYR A 341 -5.68 -16.94 5.50
CA TYR A 341 -5.54 -15.97 4.40
C TYR A 341 -4.80 -16.56 3.20
N HIS A 342 -3.72 -17.32 3.42
CA HIS A 342 -3.00 -17.98 2.32
C HIS A 342 -3.94 -18.86 1.47
N ALA A 343 -4.86 -19.59 2.09
CA ALA A 343 -5.87 -20.35 1.36
C ALA A 343 -6.84 -19.45 0.55
N ILE A 344 -7.20 -18.26 1.05
CA ILE A 344 -8.02 -17.26 0.34
C ILE A 344 -7.24 -16.70 -0.84
N GLN A 345 -5.98 -16.35 -0.64
CA GLN A 345 -5.08 -15.83 -1.68
C GLN A 345 -4.96 -16.81 -2.86
N GLY A 346 -4.87 -18.12 -2.59
CA GLY A 346 -4.85 -19.17 -3.62
C GLY A 346 -6.14 -19.26 -4.45
N ARG A 347 -7.27 -18.72 -3.97
CA ARG A 347 -8.56 -18.68 -4.68
C ARG A 347 -8.86 -17.33 -5.32
N LEU A 348 -7.98 -16.33 -5.19
CA LEU A 348 -8.25 -14.95 -5.62
C LEU A 348 -8.70 -14.88 -7.08
N ALA A 349 -7.96 -15.51 -7.99
CA ALA A 349 -8.29 -15.51 -9.43
C ALA A 349 -9.68 -16.09 -9.73
N GLN A 350 -10.03 -17.19 -9.06
CA GLN A 350 -11.35 -17.79 -9.16
C GLN A 350 -12.42 -16.85 -8.62
N ASN A 351 -12.20 -16.26 -7.44
CA ASN A 351 -13.17 -15.37 -6.78
C ASN A 351 -13.45 -14.11 -7.62
N LEU A 352 -12.43 -13.47 -8.18
CA LEU A 352 -12.60 -12.29 -9.03
C LEU A 352 -13.36 -12.63 -10.32
N THR A 353 -13.06 -13.78 -10.94
CA THR A 353 -13.75 -14.26 -12.14
C THR A 353 -15.22 -14.57 -11.85
N GLU A 354 -15.51 -15.26 -10.74
CA GLU A 354 -16.88 -15.59 -10.33
C GLU A 354 -17.67 -14.31 -10.01
N LEU A 355 -17.05 -13.36 -9.32
CA LEU A 355 -17.67 -12.08 -8.96
C LEU A 355 -18.12 -11.33 -10.21
N GLN A 356 -17.24 -11.21 -11.21
CA GLN A 356 -17.55 -10.56 -12.48
C GLN A 356 -18.63 -11.32 -13.27
N ASN A 357 -18.58 -12.65 -13.32
CA ASN A 357 -19.60 -13.47 -13.98
C ASN A 357 -20.97 -13.34 -13.32
N ASN A 358 -21.00 -13.02 -12.03
CA ASN A 358 -22.23 -12.74 -11.26
C ASN A 358 -22.72 -11.29 -11.43
N GLY A 359 -22.09 -10.49 -12.31
CA GLY A 359 -22.53 -9.14 -12.66
C GLY A 359 -22.03 -8.06 -11.70
N VAL A 360 -21.05 -8.35 -10.84
CA VAL A 360 -20.33 -7.33 -10.06
C VAL A 360 -19.22 -6.75 -10.94
N GLU A 361 -19.14 -5.43 -10.99
CA GLU A 361 -18.08 -4.75 -11.75
C GLU A 361 -16.79 -4.74 -10.92
N VAL A 362 -15.71 -5.26 -11.48
CA VAL A 362 -14.38 -5.28 -10.87
C VAL A 362 -13.44 -4.37 -11.62
N ALA A 363 -12.66 -3.56 -10.92
CA ALA A 363 -11.59 -2.74 -11.49
C ALA A 363 -10.31 -2.90 -10.65
N ILE A 364 -9.16 -2.93 -11.32
CA ILE A 364 -7.84 -2.98 -10.70
C ILE A 364 -7.01 -1.83 -11.27
N VAL A 365 -6.40 -1.02 -10.42
CA VAL A 365 -5.51 0.10 -10.80
C VAL A 365 -4.18 -0.08 -10.10
N CYS A 366 -3.09 -0.10 -10.86
CA CYS A 366 -1.75 -0.42 -10.36
C CYS A 366 -0.73 0.65 -10.78
N GLY A 367 0.14 1.05 -9.87
CA GLY A 367 1.35 1.78 -10.18
C GLY A 367 2.43 0.88 -10.82
N TYR A 368 3.32 1.47 -11.64
CA TYR A 368 4.49 0.82 -12.17
C TYR A 368 5.59 1.82 -12.57
N GLY A 369 6.74 1.31 -12.96
CA GLY A 369 7.84 2.13 -13.47
C GLY A 369 8.89 2.52 -12.42
N PHE A 370 8.73 2.08 -11.18
CA PHE A 370 9.71 2.22 -10.12
C PHE A 370 10.42 0.91 -9.81
N PRO A 371 11.64 0.96 -9.23
CA PRO A 371 12.35 -0.24 -8.78
C PRO A 371 11.68 -0.84 -7.54
N GLY A 372 11.91 -2.13 -7.33
CA GLY A 372 11.54 -2.82 -6.09
C GLY A 372 12.38 -2.40 -4.89
N MET A 373 11.96 -2.82 -3.70
CA MET A 373 12.69 -2.56 -2.46
C MET A 373 14.06 -3.29 -2.46
N PRO A 374 15.18 -2.61 -2.16
CA PRO A 374 16.52 -3.16 -2.26
C PRO A 374 16.90 -4.06 -1.08
N CYS A 375 15.98 -4.87 -0.61
CA CYS A 375 16.17 -5.73 0.55
C CYS A 375 15.80 -7.19 0.29
N THR A 376 15.37 -7.54 -0.91
CA THR A 376 15.08 -8.91 -1.31
C THR A 376 15.64 -9.22 -2.69
N SER A 377 15.74 -10.49 -3.07
CA SER A 377 16.19 -10.91 -4.41
C SER A 377 15.25 -10.49 -5.55
N GLU A 378 14.06 -9.99 -5.24
CA GLU A 378 13.06 -9.50 -6.20
C GLU A 378 13.16 -7.99 -6.51
N TYR A 379 14.28 -7.37 -6.21
CA TYR A 379 14.51 -5.93 -6.33
C TYR A 379 14.37 -5.37 -7.76
N ASN A 380 14.53 -6.22 -8.79
CA ASN A 380 14.46 -5.79 -10.18
C ASN A 380 13.03 -5.65 -10.71
N ASN A 381 12.03 -6.13 -10.00
CA ASN A 381 10.65 -6.00 -10.46
C ASN A 381 10.27 -4.53 -10.64
N THR A 382 9.47 -4.24 -11.67
CA THR A 382 8.77 -2.95 -11.72
C THR A 382 7.67 -2.93 -10.68
N THR A 383 7.58 -1.82 -9.94
CA THR A 383 6.71 -1.64 -8.78
C THR A 383 6.12 -0.23 -8.75
N ASP A 384 5.28 0.04 -7.77
CA ASP A 384 4.87 1.38 -7.32
C ASP A 384 5.79 1.93 -6.18
N MET A 385 7.02 1.48 -6.05
CA MET A 385 8.00 1.65 -4.96
C MET A 385 7.82 0.69 -3.77
N LEU A 386 6.70 0.01 -3.63
CA LEU A 386 6.42 -0.90 -2.52
C LEU A 386 5.88 -2.25 -3.00
N ILE A 387 4.83 -2.24 -3.83
CA ILE A 387 4.16 -3.44 -4.30
C ILE A 387 4.55 -3.72 -5.75
N ASP A 388 4.91 -4.97 -6.02
CA ASP A 388 5.22 -5.43 -7.37
C ASP A 388 3.99 -5.33 -8.26
N THR A 389 4.14 -4.68 -9.40
CA THR A 389 3.03 -4.49 -10.36
C THR A 389 2.41 -5.81 -10.80
N ARG A 390 3.21 -6.88 -10.92
CA ARG A 390 2.71 -8.22 -11.26
C ARG A 390 1.72 -8.77 -10.22
N TYR A 391 1.93 -8.47 -8.94
CA TYR A 391 1.02 -8.88 -7.86
C TYR A 391 -0.18 -7.94 -7.75
N ALA A 392 0.05 -6.63 -7.78
CA ALA A 392 -1.02 -5.63 -7.70
C ALA A 392 -2.02 -5.74 -8.86
N SER A 393 -1.59 -6.21 -10.04
CA SER A 393 -2.42 -6.36 -11.24
C SER A 393 -3.17 -7.68 -11.36
N ALA A 394 -3.00 -8.58 -10.39
CA ALA A 394 -3.51 -9.95 -10.48
C ALA A 394 -2.96 -10.72 -11.70
N GLY A 395 -1.66 -10.60 -12.00
CA GLY A 395 -0.95 -11.49 -12.89
C GLY A 395 -0.46 -10.90 -14.22
N ALA A 396 -0.24 -9.60 -14.34
CA ALA A 396 0.45 -9.04 -15.51
C ALA A 396 1.87 -9.63 -15.65
N VAL A 397 2.30 -9.85 -16.88
CA VAL A 397 3.72 -10.03 -17.17
C VAL A 397 4.37 -8.66 -17.18
N THR A 398 5.45 -8.51 -16.43
CA THR A 398 6.18 -7.26 -16.28
C THR A 398 7.64 -7.45 -16.68
N ALA A 399 8.25 -6.41 -17.26
CA ALA A 399 9.71 -6.34 -17.41
C ALA A 399 10.36 -6.01 -16.06
N ASP A 400 11.63 -6.26 -15.95
CA ASP A 400 12.46 -5.71 -14.88
C ASP A 400 12.54 -4.18 -14.98
N TYR A 401 12.82 -3.52 -13.86
CA TYR A 401 12.97 -2.07 -13.82
C TYR A 401 14.04 -1.58 -14.80
N GLY A 402 13.67 -0.66 -15.67
CA GLY A 402 14.54 -0.10 -16.70
C GLY A 402 14.66 -0.94 -17.97
N ASP A 403 14.06 -2.12 -18.03
CA ASP A 403 14.03 -3.01 -19.17
C ASP A 403 12.69 -3.03 -19.89
N THR A 404 12.63 -3.75 -20.98
CA THR A 404 11.39 -4.06 -21.71
C THR A 404 11.17 -5.58 -21.74
N ILE A 405 9.91 -6.00 -21.90
CA ILE A 405 9.57 -7.43 -22.05
C ILE A 405 10.37 -8.00 -23.21
N ALA A 406 11.09 -9.10 -22.96
CA ALA A 406 11.93 -9.73 -23.97
C ALA A 406 11.10 -10.09 -25.23
N GLN A 407 11.74 -9.97 -26.40
CA GLN A 407 11.04 -10.12 -27.68
C GLN A 407 10.37 -11.51 -27.85
N ASP A 408 10.98 -12.57 -27.34
CA ASP A 408 10.44 -13.93 -27.33
C ASP A 408 9.14 -14.02 -26.49
N VAL A 409 9.07 -13.29 -25.37
CA VAL A 409 7.85 -13.17 -24.54
C VAL A 409 6.81 -12.35 -25.28
N ALA A 410 7.20 -11.22 -25.89
CA ALA A 410 6.30 -10.35 -26.65
C ALA A 410 5.73 -11.06 -27.91
N GLU A 411 6.53 -11.94 -28.56
CA GLU A 411 6.08 -12.75 -29.69
C GLU A 411 5.11 -13.87 -29.28
N LYS A 412 5.26 -14.41 -28.07
CA LYS A 412 4.34 -15.42 -27.52
C LYS A 412 2.92 -14.86 -27.32
N TYR A 413 2.80 -13.57 -26.98
CA TYR A 413 1.55 -12.90 -26.76
C TYR A 413 1.18 -12.09 -28.01
N SER A 414 0.36 -12.66 -28.89
CA SER A 414 -0.01 -12.07 -30.19
C SER A 414 -0.94 -10.86 -30.10
N ASP A 415 -1.58 -10.67 -28.97
CA ASP A 415 -2.48 -9.54 -28.72
C ASP A 415 -1.72 -8.31 -28.27
N LYS A 416 -1.48 -7.39 -29.20
CA LYS A 416 -0.77 -6.14 -28.93
C LYS A 416 -1.61 -5.09 -28.21
N GLN A 417 -2.93 -5.29 -28.08
CA GLN A 417 -3.80 -4.34 -27.39
C GLN A 417 -3.43 -4.24 -25.91
N HIS A 418 -2.96 -5.33 -25.32
CA HIS A 418 -2.61 -5.44 -23.90
C HIS A 418 -1.11 -5.24 -23.62
N LEU A 419 -0.32 -4.85 -24.61
CA LEU A 419 1.09 -4.49 -24.42
C LEU A 419 1.19 -2.98 -24.27
N SER A 420 1.85 -2.50 -23.19
CA SER A 420 2.13 -1.08 -23.03
C SER A 420 3.09 -0.57 -24.11
N ASP A 421 2.93 0.69 -24.55
CA ASP A 421 3.76 1.26 -25.63
C ASP A 421 5.23 1.38 -25.24
N ASP A 422 5.55 1.47 -23.94
CA ASP A 422 6.92 1.44 -23.42
C ASP A 422 7.49 0.00 -23.31
N GLY A 423 6.69 -1.01 -23.62
CA GLY A 423 7.09 -2.41 -23.59
C GLY A 423 7.36 -3.00 -22.21
N MET A 424 6.95 -2.33 -21.14
CA MET A 424 7.20 -2.78 -19.76
C MET A 424 6.14 -3.75 -19.24
N ILE A 425 4.89 -3.63 -19.68
CA ILE A 425 3.74 -4.36 -19.15
C ILE A 425 2.99 -5.09 -20.26
N TYR A 426 2.65 -6.36 -20.01
CA TYR A 426 1.65 -7.09 -20.78
C TYR A 426 0.49 -7.49 -19.87
N SER A 427 -0.65 -6.81 -20.02
CA SER A 427 -1.84 -7.00 -19.18
C SER A 427 -2.71 -8.18 -19.57
N GLY A 428 -2.50 -8.78 -20.75
CA GLY A 428 -3.30 -9.90 -21.25
C GLY A 428 -3.23 -11.19 -20.42
N THR A 429 -2.30 -11.27 -19.46
CA THR A 429 -2.18 -12.36 -18.49
C THR A 429 -2.85 -12.07 -17.13
N CYS A 430 -3.35 -10.86 -16.93
CA CYS A 430 -4.13 -10.54 -15.73
C CYS A 430 -5.39 -11.42 -15.66
N VAL A 431 -5.89 -11.64 -14.45
CA VAL A 431 -7.18 -12.32 -14.24
C VAL A 431 -8.32 -11.60 -14.98
N LEU A 432 -8.26 -10.26 -15.02
CA LEU A 432 -9.25 -9.38 -15.64
C LEU A 432 -8.56 -8.35 -16.55
N PRO A 433 -8.08 -8.74 -17.74
CA PRO A 433 -7.22 -7.90 -18.57
C PRO A 433 -7.90 -6.57 -19.00
N ASP A 434 -9.19 -6.61 -19.34
CA ASP A 434 -9.95 -5.43 -19.79
C ASP A 434 -10.43 -4.54 -18.62
N GLN A 435 -10.21 -4.93 -17.37
CA GLN A 435 -10.61 -4.23 -16.15
C GLN A 435 -9.40 -3.84 -15.29
N THR A 436 -8.18 -3.94 -15.83
CA THR A 436 -6.94 -3.59 -15.14
C THR A 436 -6.27 -2.41 -15.82
N TRP A 437 -5.95 -1.36 -15.08
CA TRP A 437 -5.25 -0.15 -15.52
C TRP A 437 -3.89 -0.03 -14.86
N PHE A 438 -2.96 0.59 -15.58
CA PHE A 438 -1.57 0.76 -15.15
C PHE A 438 -1.18 2.24 -15.23
N CYS A 439 -0.68 2.78 -14.12
CA CYS A 439 -0.28 4.18 -13.99
C CYS A 439 1.23 4.26 -13.76
N LYS A 440 2.00 4.64 -14.80
CA LYS A 440 3.44 4.76 -14.72
C LYS A 440 3.83 5.95 -13.86
N TYR A 441 4.83 5.75 -13.02
CA TYR A 441 5.37 6.75 -12.09
C TYR A 441 4.36 7.26 -11.07
N VAL A 442 3.29 6.51 -10.80
CA VAL A 442 2.44 6.70 -9.63
C VAL A 442 2.99 5.84 -8.50
N GLN A 443 3.47 6.50 -7.45
CA GLN A 443 4.02 5.86 -6.26
C GLN A 443 2.90 5.38 -5.35
N HIS A 444 3.16 4.34 -4.57
CA HIS A 444 2.22 3.73 -3.62
C HIS A 444 1.50 4.73 -2.69
N MET A 445 2.18 5.81 -2.32
CA MET A 445 1.64 6.88 -1.47
C MET A 445 1.26 8.15 -2.25
N GLU A 446 1.44 8.18 -3.58
CA GLU A 446 1.36 9.42 -4.37
C GLU A 446 -0.07 9.81 -4.78
N PHE A 447 -1.03 8.92 -4.60
CA PHE A 447 -2.46 9.29 -4.70
C PHE A 447 -2.82 10.49 -3.79
N VAL A 448 -1.95 10.84 -2.83
CA VAL A 448 -2.07 12.01 -1.94
C VAL A 448 -2.03 13.33 -2.72
N TYR A 449 -1.28 13.40 -3.83
CA TYR A 449 -0.90 14.68 -4.43
C TYR A 449 -1.55 14.94 -5.78
N ASP A 450 -2.01 13.92 -6.49
CA ASP A 450 -2.47 14.06 -7.86
C ASP A 450 -4.00 14.11 -7.96
N THR A 451 -4.52 15.26 -8.34
CA THR A 451 -5.95 15.46 -8.55
C THR A 451 -6.48 14.74 -9.79
N ASP A 452 -5.65 14.53 -10.83
CA ASP A 452 -6.10 13.88 -12.06
C ASP A 452 -6.17 12.36 -11.88
N VAL A 453 -5.21 11.75 -11.19
CA VAL A 453 -5.26 10.31 -10.83
C VAL A 453 -6.46 10.04 -9.91
N ASN A 454 -6.67 10.85 -8.88
CA ASN A 454 -7.82 10.68 -7.99
C ASN A 454 -9.16 10.87 -8.69
N ARG A 455 -9.24 11.78 -9.66
CA ARG A 455 -10.42 11.95 -10.51
C ARG A 455 -10.64 10.73 -11.41
N PHE A 456 -9.59 10.16 -11.98
CA PHE A 456 -9.65 8.96 -12.78
C PHE A 456 -10.16 7.76 -11.95
N ILE A 457 -9.59 7.54 -10.76
CA ILE A 457 -10.03 6.52 -9.81
C ILE A 457 -11.50 6.72 -9.43
N SER A 458 -11.88 7.96 -9.08
CA SER A 458 -13.26 8.28 -8.68
C SER A 458 -14.24 8.04 -9.84
N THR A 459 -13.85 8.33 -11.08
CA THR A 459 -14.65 8.02 -12.26
C THR A 459 -14.83 6.51 -12.39
N ILE A 460 -13.77 5.71 -12.31
CA ILE A 460 -13.87 4.24 -12.32
C ILE A 460 -14.81 3.75 -11.21
N ALA A 461 -14.71 4.31 -10.01
CA ALA A 461 -15.51 3.89 -8.86
C ALA A 461 -17.00 4.24 -8.98
N THR A 462 -17.35 5.33 -9.67
CA THR A 462 -18.71 5.92 -9.60
C THR A 462 -19.44 6.04 -10.92
N THR A 463 -18.78 5.87 -12.07
CA THR A 463 -19.42 5.93 -13.40
C THR A 463 -20.59 4.96 -13.53
N ASN A 464 -21.55 5.31 -14.41
CA ASN A 464 -22.62 4.41 -14.81
C ASN A 464 -22.31 3.62 -16.09
N ALA A 465 -21.18 3.90 -16.74
CA ALA A 465 -20.69 3.10 -17.86
C ALA A 465 -20.20 1.72 -17.38
N PRO A 466 -20.25 0.69 -18.23
CA PRO A 466 -19.63 -0.59 -17.91
C PRO A 466 -18.13 -0.44 -17.65
N ILE A 467 -17.61 -1.15 -16.65
CA ILE A 467 -16.19 -1.06 -16.30
C ILE A 467 -15.37 -1.92 -17.23
N ASN A 468 -14.76 -1.27 -18.22
CA ASN A 468 -13.74 -1.83 -19.09
C ASN A 468 -12.88 -0.70 -19.68
N ILE A 469 -11.70 -1.05 -20.19
CA ILE A 469 -10.71 -0.08 -20.71
C ILE A 469 -11.28 0.82 -21.83
N ASN A 470 -12.20 0.34 -22.66
CA ASN A 470 -12.77 1.11 -23.76
C ASN A 470 -13.79 2.15 -23.25
N SER A 471 -14.73 1.73 -22.39
CA SER A 471 -15.76 2.64 -21.86
C SER A 471 -15.14 3.73 -20.97
N ILE A 472 -14.12 3.38 -20.18
CA ILE A 472 -13.41 4.36 -19.35
C ILE A 472 -12.59 5.32 -20.23
N LYS A 473 -11.95 4.83 -21.30
CA LYS A 473 -11.26 5.70 -22.27
C LYS A 473 -12.22 6.69 -22.97
N GLU A 474 -13.42 6.24 -23.33
CA GLU A 474 -14.44 7.11 -23.93
C GLU A 474 -14.88 8.22 -22.95
N GLU A 475 -14.99 7.94 -21.67
CA GLU A 475 -15.45 8.87 -20.64
C GLU A 475 -14.36 9.83 -20.19
N THR A 476 -13.11 9.34 -20.00
CA THR A 476 -12.02 10.10 -19.38
C THR A 476 -10.97 10.61 -20.37
N GLY A 477 -10.86 9.97 -21.53
CA GLY A 477 -9.76 10.18 -22.47
C GLY A 477 -8.50 9.35 -22.14
N TYR A 478 -8.46 8.64 -21.01
CA TYR A 478 -7.32 7.83 -20.57
C TYR A 478 -7.50 6.36 -20.94
N GLY A 479 -6.45 5.78 -21.55
CA GLY A 479 -6.40 4.36 -21.91
C GLY A 479 -6.05 3.46 -20.75
N GLN A 480 -5.71 2.22 -21.07
CA GLN A 480 -5.28 1.22 -20.10
C GLN A 480 -3.93 1.57 -19.45
N PHE A 481 -3.03 2.18 -20.22
CA PHE A 481 -1.68 2.56 -19.77
C PHE A 481 -1.60 4.08 -19.74
N THR A 482 -1.39 4.61 -18.55
CA THR A 482 -1.24 6.05 -18.29
C THR A 482 0.09 6.30 -17.59
N ALA A 483 0.50 7.56 -17.55
CA ALA A 483 1.69 8.00 -16.82
C ALA A 483 1.39 9.34 -16.14
N VAL A 484 2.17 9.66 -15.12
CA VAL A 484 2.18 11.00 -14.50
C VAL A 484 3.36 11.78 -15.06
N ASP A 485 3.10 12.95 -15.64
CA ASP A 485 4.13 13.83 -16.20
C ASP A 485 4.87 14.62 -15.10
N ASN A 486 5.85 15.46 -15.51
CA ASN A 486 6.63 16.26 -14.59
C ASN A 486 5.82 17.34 -13.83
N ASP A 487 4.62 17.66 -14.29
CA ASP A 487 3.67 18.59 -13.67
C ASP A 487 2.58 17.86 -12.87
N TYR A 488 2.77 16.56 -12.59
CA TYR A 488 1.84 15.66 -11.91
C TYR A 488 0.48 15.53 -12.59
N LYS A 489 0.42 15.61 -13.91
CA LYS A 489 -0.80 15.39 -14.69
C LYS A 489 -0.82 14.00 -15.26
N LEU A 490 -2.01 13.39 -15.25
CA LEU A 490 -2.22 12.11 -15.89
C LEU A 490 -2.22 12.26 -17.41
N ILE A 491 -1.43 11.44 -18.09
CA ILE A 491 -1.32 11.40 -19.57
C ILE A 491 -1.38 9.94 -20.03
N ASN A 492 -1.68 9.71 -21.30
CA ASN A 492 -1.49 8.37 -21.89
C ASN A 492 0.01 8.14 -22.19
N VAL A 493 0.48 6.90 -22.01
CA VAL A 493 1.91 6.54 -22.20
C VAL A 493 2.43 6.91 -23.59
N GLU A 494 1.61 6.78 -24.64
CA GLU A 494 1.91 7.21 -26.03
C GLU A 494 2.40 8.67 -26.13
N GLN A 495 2.09 9.51 -25.16
CA GLN A 495 2.45 10.93 -25.15
C GLN A 495 3.82 11.21 -24.51
N GLU A 496 4.39 10.24 -23.80
CA GLU A 496 5.68 10.36 -23.10
C GLU A 496 6.89 10.39 -24.06
N THR A 497 6.73 9.91 -25.29
CA THR A 497 7.80 9.74 -26.29
C THR A 497 8.09 10.97 -27.13
N LYS A 498 7.53 12.12 -26.80
CA LYS A 498 7.73 13.41 -27.49
C LYS A 498 8.41 14.43 -26.59
#